data_4f02a2217250a26eef306abb517fb573
#
_entry.id   4f02a2217250a26eef306abb517fb573
#
_cell.length_a   1.000
_cell.length_b   1.000
_cell.length_c   1.000
_cell.angle_alpha   90.00
_cell.angle_beta   90.00
_cell.angle_gamma   90.00
#
_symmetry.space_group_name_H-M   'P 1'
#
loop_
_entity.id
_entity.type
_entity.pdbx_description
1 polymer ?
#
loop_
_entity_poly.entity_id
_entity_poly.type
_entity_poly.pdbx_seq_one_letter_code
_entity_poly.pdbx_strand_id
1 'polypeptide(L)'
;MLVFFTFVILLALTVTNSKQPFLYWKKSREDWLLDGIGLFFQGTMIPFLQVAIVFQLYQWLLPDANGSLNLYPIAAFLLSFVFVDYLYYWNHRLFHTPKLWFIHQVHHTVTEMDVLGTSRNTLWTSFFIVYLWIHPLFLYLLQEPRWYILGISLSSALDLWRHSNFTPKLNSWVYRCLSPW
;
A
#
# COMPACT_ATOMS: atom_id res chain seq x y z
N MET A 1 3.78 -12.93 -0.64
CA MET A 1 5.21 -13.24 -0.89
C MET A 1 5.93 -12.09 -1.62
N LEU A 2 5.45 -11.61 -2.80
CA LEU A 2 6.12 -10.54 -3.57
C LEU A 2 6.37 -9.28 -2.73
N VAL A 3 5.35 -8.75 -2.06
CA VAL A 3 5.44 -7.52 -1.23
C VAL A 3 6.49 -7.68 -0.12
N PHE A 4 6.49 -8.82 0.57
CA PHE A 4 7.47 -9.09 1.62
C PHE A 4 8.91 -9.12 1.08
N PHE A 5 9.15 -9.82 -0.03
CA PHE A 5 10.48 -9.83 -0.63
C PHE A 5 10.90 -8.46 -1.13
N THR A 6 9.98 -7.70 -1.75
CA THR A 6 10.26 -6.32 -2.16
C THR A 6 10.66 -5.45 -0.96
N PHE A 7 9.92 -5.55 0.14
CA PHE A 7 10.24 -4.82 1.37
C PHE A 7 11.63 -5.15 1.90
N VAL A 8 11.96 -6.46 2.02
CA VAL A 8 13.28 -6.90 2.51
C VAL A 8 14.40 -6.47 1.59
N ILE A 9 14.22 -6.56 0.27
CA ILE A 9 15.22 -6.14 -0.71
C ILE A 9 15.46 -4.63 -0.62
N LEU A 10 14.39 -3.82 -0.58
CA LEU A 10 14.52 -2.37 -0.47
C LEU A 10 15.15 -1.95 0.85
N LEU A 11 14.82 -2.63 1.95
CA LEU A 11 15.46 -2.42 3.25
C LEU A 11 16.97 -2.70 3.17
N ALA A 12 17.35 -3.85 2.60
CA ALA A 12 18.76 -4.21 2.42
C ALA A 12 19.49 -3.20 1.50
N LEU A 13 18.86 -2.80 0.39
CA LEU A 13 19.44 -1.82 -0.52
C LEU A 13 19.64 -0.45 0.15
N THR A 14 18.74 -0.03 1.03
CA THR A 14 18.91 1.22 1.79
C THR A 14 20.10 1.14 2.73
N VAL A 15 20.29 0.00 3.43
CA VAL A 15 21.43 -0.22 4.33
C VAL A 15 22.76 -0.21 3.57
N THR A 16 22.77 -0.81 2.36
CA THR A 16 23.99 -0.95 1.54
C THR A 16 24.22 0.24 0.58
N ASN A 17 23.26 1.15 0.47
CA ASN A 17 23.36 2.29 -0.44
C ASN A 17 24.48 3.25 -0.01
N SER A 18 25.49 3.40 -0.87
CA SER A 18 26.65 4.26 -0.63
C SER A 18 26.31 5.76 -0.49
N LYS A 19 25.14 6.20 -0.99
CA LYS A 19 24.73 7.61 -0.90
C LYS A 19 24.24 7.99 0.51
N GLN A 20 23.62 7.03 1.23
CA GLN A 20 23.12 7.24 2.60
C GLN A 20 23.31 6.00 3.47
N PRO A 21 24.55 5.49 3.64
CA PRO A 21 24.81 4.22 4.34
C PRO A 21 24.41 4.23 5.81
N PHE A 22 24.22 5.42 6.39
CA PHE A 22 23.89 5.61 7.81
C PHE A 22 22.46 6.13 8.04
N LEU A 23 21.55 5.99 7.05
CA LEU A 23 20.19 6.51 7.15
C LEU A 23 19.50 6.05 8.44
N TYR A 24 19.51 4.76 8.73
CA TYR A 24 18.85 4.21 9.93
C TYR A 24 19.51 4.61 11.25
N TRP A 25 20.79 4.90 11.26
CA TRP A 25 21.52 5.36 12.46
C TRP A 25 21.17 6.80 12.84
N LYS A 26 20.64 7.57 11.89
CA LYS A 26 20.22 8.97 12.11
C LYS A 26 18.79 9.08 12.61
N LYS A 27 17.99 8.01 12.53
CA LYS A 27 16.60 8.04 12.98
C LYS A 27 16.52 8.26 14.49
N SER A 28 15.63 9.17 14.88
CA SER A 28 15.29 9.39 16.29
C SER A 28 14.56 8.18 16.89
N ARG A 29 14.47 8.11 18.20
CA ARG A 29 13.66 7.07 18.88
C ARG A 29 12.19 7.20 18.53
N GLU A 30 11.69 8.42 18.39
CA GLU A 30 10.33 8.74 17.97
C GLU A 30 10.05 8.23 16.56
N ASP A 31 10.98 8.42 15.61
CA ASP A 31 10.84 7.91 14.24
C ASP A 31 10.77 6.38 14.22
N TRP A 32 11.65 5.70 14.97
CA TRP A 32 11.60 4.25 15.08
C TRP A 32 10.29 3.75 15.68
N LEU A 33 9.76 4.44 16.68
CA LEU A 33 8.49 4.10 17.30
C LEU A 33 7.32 4.27 16.31
N LEU A 34 7.27 5.41 15.61
CA LEU A 34 6.21 5.69 14.63
C LEU A 34 6.25 4.70 13.46
N ASP A 35 7.43 4.38 12.94
CA ASP A 35 7.59 3.40 11.87
C ASP A 35 7.21 1.99 12.34
N GLY A 36 7.62 1.58 13.55
CA GLY A 36 7.28 0.28 14.13
C GLY A 36 5.77 0.13 14.37
N ILE A 37 5.13 1.16 14.91
CA ILE A 37 3.66 1.21 15.07
C ILE A 37 2.99 1.14 13.69
N GLY A 38 3.46 1.93 12.73
CA GLY A 38 2.95 1.90 11.35
C GLY A 38 3.04 0.52 10.72
N LEU A 39 4.21 -0.13 10.82
CA LEU A 39 4.42 -1.49 10.30
C LEU A 39 3.48 -2.51 10.95
N PHE A 40 3.27 -2.42 12.27
CA PHE A 40 2.32 -3.30 12.95
C PHE A 40 0.89 -3.10 12.42
N PHE A 41 0.44 -1.85 12.33
CA PHE A 41 -0.91 -1.57 11.84
C PHE A 41 -1.07 -1.93 10.36
N GLN A 42 -0.20 -1.44 9.48
CA GLN A 42 -0.33 -1.66 8.04
C GLN A 42 0.04 -3.09 7.62
N GLY A 43 1.04 -3.68 8.25
CA GLY A 43 1.53 -5.01 7.89
C GLY A 43 0.76 -6.17 8.53
N THR A 44 0.05 -5.94 9.64
CA THR A 44 -0.61 -7.01 10.40
C THR A 44 -2.08 -6.72 10.66
N MET A 45 -2.39 -5.60 11.32
CA MET A 45 -3.74 -5.32 11.77
C MET A 45 -4.70 -5.06 10.60
N ILE A 46 -4.29 -4.27 9.60
CA ILE A 46 -5.15 -3.98 8.44
C ILE A 46 -5.46 -5.24 7.62
N PRO A 47 -4.49 -6.09 7.22
CA PRO A 47 -4.79 -7.36 6.58
C PRO A 47 -5.69 -8.27 7.43
N PHE A 48 -5.49 -8.31 8.74
CA PHE A 48 -6.37 -9.04 9.64
C PHE A 48 -7.81 -8.51 9.61
N LEU A 49 -8.00 -7.19 9.70
CA LEU A 49 -9.33 -6.57 9.62
C LEU A 49 -10.00 -6.81 8.26
N GLN A 50 -9.24 -6.79 7.17
CA GLN A 50 -9.75 -7.11 5.84
C GLN A 50 -10.38 -8.51 5.78
N VAL A 51 -9.71 -9.49 6.36
CA VAL A 51 -10.18 -10.90 6.33
C VAL A 51 -11.22 -11.16 7.42
N ALA A 52 -10.96 -10.77 8.64
CA ALA A 52 -11.78 -11.14 9.79
C ALA A 52 -13.06 -10.31 9.93
N ILE A 53 -13.09 -9.09 9.40
CA ILE A 53 -14.24 -8.20 9.57
C ILE A 53 -14.83 -7.82 8.20
N VAL A 54 -14.05 -7.18 7.32
CA VAL A 54 -14.61 -6.59 6.09
C VAL A 54 -15.07 -7.67 5.11
N PHE A 55 -14.30 -8.74 4.95
CA PHE A 55 -14.69 -9.87 4.11
C PHE A 55 -15.96 -10.55 4.66
N GLN A 56 -16.04 -10.78 5.97
CA GLN A 56 -17.22 -11.35 6.62
C GLN A 56 -18.45 -10.43 6.52
N LEU A 57 -18.23 -9.11 6.59
CA LEU A 57 -19.30 -8.13 6.39
C LEU A 57 -19.90 -8.27 4.99
N TYR A 58 -19.08 -8.45 3.95
CA TYR A 58 -19.61 -8.68 2.58
C TYR A 58 -20.32 -10.03 2.44
N GLN A 59 -19.86 -11.07 3.11
CA GLN A 59 -20.61 -12.34 3.16
C GLN A 59 -22.00 -12.18 3.76
N TRP A 60 -22.12 -11.34 4.79
CA TRP A 60 -23.40 -11.07 5.44
C TRP A 60 -24.29 -10.12 4.62
N LEU A 61 -23.74 -9.08 4.01
CA LEU A 61 -24.50 -8.10 3.24
C LEU A 61 -24.92 -8.61 1.85
N LEU A 62 -24.12 -9.46 1.24
CA LEU A 62 -24.25 -9.93 -0.14
C LEU A 62 -24.12 -11.46 -0.22
N PRO A 63 -24.95 -12.24 0.49
CA PRO A 63 -24.72 -13.68 0.67
C PRO A 63 -24.65 -14.46 -0.66
N ASP A 64 -25.40 -14.03 -1.68
CA ASP A 64 -25.49 -14.71 -2.98
C ASP A 64 -24.45 -14.20 -4.00
N ALA A 65 -23.60 -13.24 -3.63
CA ALA A 65 -22.67 -12.59 -4.55
C ALA A 65 -21.25 -13.21 -4.53
N ASN A 66 -20.99 -14.17 -3.67
CA ASN A 66 -19.68 -14.83 -3.60
C ASN A 66 -19.35 -15.51 -4.94
N GLY A 67 -18.21 -15.14 -5.52
CA GLY A 67 -17.77 -15.71 -6.80
C GLY A 67 -18.66 -15.37 -8.00
N SER A 68 -19.59 -14.41 -7.87
CA SER A 68 -20.52 -14.02 -8.93
C SER A 68 -19.86 -13.30 -10.10
N LEU A 69 -18.69 -12.72 -9.88
CA LEU A 69 -17.96 -11.94 -10.89
C LEU A 69 -16.90 -12.79 -11.58
N ASN A 70 -17.19 -13.20 -12.80
CA ASN A 70 -16.25 -13.93 -13.64
C ASN A 70 -15.57 -12.97 -14.62
N LEU A 71 -14.29 -12.70 -14.41
CA LEU A 71 -13.48 -11.82 -15.27
C LEU A 71 -12.34 -12.58 -15.95
N TYR A 72 -12.02 -12.16 -17.17
CA TYR A 72 -10.78 -12.61 -17.82
C TYR A 72 -9.56 -12.18 -16.99
N PRO A 73 -8.47 -12.98 -17.02
CA PRO A 73 -7.24 -12.71 -16.24
C PRO A 73 -6.74 -11.28 -16.31
N ILE A 74 -6.64 -10.73 -17.53
CA ILE A 74 -6.18 -9.37 -17.74
C ILE A 74 -7.15 -8.32 -17.16
N ALA A 75 -8.45 -8.54 -17.24
CA ALA A 75 -9.44 -7.62 -16.67
C ALA A 75 -9.40 -7.63 -15.14
N ALA A 76 -9.27 -8.80 -14.50
CA ALA A 76 -9.11 -8.91 -13.07
C ALA A 76 -7.80 -8.25 -12.57
N PHE A 77 -6.71 -8.41 -13.32
CA PHE A 77 -5.45 -7.72 -13.05
C PHE A 77 -5.60 -6.20 -13.16
N LEU A 78 -6.14 -5.69 -14.27
CA LEU A 78 -6.32 -4.25 -14.47
C LEU A 78 -7.31 -3.62 -13.49
N LEU A 79 -8.29 -4.38 -13.03
CA LEU A 79 -9.23 -3.94 -12.00
C LEU A 79 -8.50 -3.55 -10.70
N SER A 80 -7.54 -4.35 -10.25
CA SER A 80 -6.76 -4.00 -9.05
C SER A 80 -5.63 -3.03 -9.33
N PHE A 81 -4.84 -3.28 -10.39
CA PHE A 81 -3.62 -2.56 -10.66
C PHE A 81 -3.85 -1.14 -11.20
N VAL A 82 -4.96 -0.90 -11.91
CA VAL A 82 -5.28 0.41 -12.49
C VAL A 82 -6.48 1.05 -11.82
N PHE A 83 -7.63 0.35 -11.80
CA PHE A 83 -8.87 0.97 -11.35
C PHE A 83 -8.89 1.23 -9.85
N VAL A 84 -8.53 0.24 -9.02
CA VAL A 84 -8.51 0.43 -7.57
C VAL A 84 -7.40 1.40 -7.16
N ASP A 85 -6.26 1.37 -7.85
CA ASP A 85 -5.17 2.34 -7.64
C ASP A 85 -5.60 3.77 -8.01
N TYR A 86 -6.41 3.92 -9.06
CA TYR A 86 -7.03 5.20 -9.42
C TYR A 86 -8.01 5.70 -8.36
N LEU A 87 -8.82 4.81 -7.77
CA LEU A 87 -9.68 5.16 -6.63
C LEU A 87 -8.85 5.58 -5.41
N TYR A 88 -7.74 4.88 -5.17
CA TYR A 88 -6.81 5.24 -4.10
C TYR A 88 -6.18 6.62 -4.33
N TYR A 89 -5.79 6.95 -5.57
CA TYR A 89 -5.28 8.28 -5.90
C TYR A 89 -6.27 9.39 -5.46
N TRP A 90 -7.55 9.26 -5.78
CA TRP A 90 -8.56 10.23 -5.39
C TRP A 90 -8.80 10.25 -3.87
N ASN A 91 -8.80 9.09 -3.24
CA ASN A 91 -8.91 8.95 -1.79
C ASN A 91 -7.72 9.64 -1.09
N HIS A 92 -6.50 9.39 -1.55
CA HIS A 92 -5.29 10.03 -1.04
C HIS A 92 -5.33 11.55 -1.25
N ARG A 93 -5.74 11.99 -2.44
CA ARG A 93 -5.89 13.42 -2.74
C ARG A 93 -6.91 14.11 -1.82
N LEU A 94 -7.98 13.44 -1.44
CA LEU A 94 -8.94 13.95 -0.45
C LEU A 94 -8.29 14.15 0.92
N PHE A 95 -7.39 13.24 1.34
CA PHE A 95 -6.65 13.39 2.59
C PHE A 95 -5.73 14.62 2.61
N HIS A 96 -5.28 15.09 1.45
CA HIS A 96 -4.51 16.33 1.31
C HIS A 96 -5.37 17.61 1.36
N THR A 97 -6.70 17.50 1.49
CA THR A 97 -7.54 18.68 1.68
C THR A 97 -7.43 19.23 3.11
N PRO A 98 -7.61 20.54 3.33
CA PRO A 98 -7.52 21.13 4.67
C PRO A 98 -8.41 20.46 5.72
N LYS A 99 -9.59 19.94 5.29
CA LYS A 99 -10.53 19.27 6.18
C LYS A 99 -10.09 17.90 6.68
N LEU A 100 -9.30 17.17 5.88
CA LEU A 100 -8.89 15.80 6.18
C LEU A 100 -7.38 15.67 6.46
N TRP A 101 -6.62 16.77 6.30
CA TRP A 101 -5.18 16.78 6.52
C TRP A 101 -4.79 16.24 7.90
N PHE A 102 -5.56 16.53 8.95
CA PHE A 102 -5.27 16.11 10.32
C PHE A 102 -5.17 14.59 10.49
N ILE A 103 -5.85 13.81 9.65
CA ILE A 103 -5.78 12.35 9.71
C ILE A 103 -4.60 11.77 8.91
N HIS A 104 -4.04 12.54 7.98
CA HIS A 104 -2.99 12.10 7.06
C HIS A 104 -1.61 12.73 7.33
N GLN A 105 -1.55 13.86 8.03
CA GLN A 105 -0.32 14.59 8.27
C GLN A 105 0.81 13.76 8.89
N VAL A 106 0.48 12.73 9.69
CA VAL A 106 1.47 11.84 10.30
C VAL A 106 2.30 11.10 9.25
N HIS A 107 1.69 10.74 8.10
CA HIS A 107 2.42 10.16 6.98
C HIS A 107 3.51 11.11 6.46
N HIS A 108 3.27 12.41 6.50
CA HIS A 108 4.19 13.44 6.03
C HIS A 108 5.19 13.94 7.08
N THR A 109 5.24 13.33 8.27
CA THR A 109 6.27 13.66 9.28
C THR A 109 7.60 12.93 9.05
N VAL A 110 7.70 12.12 8.00
CA VAL A 110 8.93 11.44 7.64
C VAL A 110 9.96 12.46 7.17
N THR A 111 11.06 12.60 7.91
CA THR A 111 12.14 13.54 7.59
C THR A 111 13.12 12.99 6.56
N GLU A 112 13.39 11.69 6.63
CA GLU A 112 14.25 10.96 5.71
C GLU A 112 13.44 9.81 5.11
N MET A 113 13.12 9.90 3.81
CA MET A 113 12.28 8.90 3.14
C MET A 113 12.99 7.56 3.06
N ASP A 114 12.35 6.53 3.58
CA ASP A 114 12.76 5.14 3.47
C ASP A 114 11.54 4.20 3.44
N VAL A 115 11.78 2.93 3.19
CA VAL A 115 10.72 1.92 3.08
C VAL A 115 9.93 1.72 4.38
N LEU A 116 10.50 2.02 5.54
CA LEU A 116 9.79 1.93 6.83
C LEU A 116 8.77 3.06 6.98
N GLY A 117 9.13 4.27 6.53
CA GLY A 117 8.27 5.45 6.57
C GLY A 117 6.97 5.30 5.73
N THR A 118 6.95 4.39 4.74
CA THR A 118 5.75 4.05 3.95
C THR A 118 4.55 3.68 4.84
N SER A 119 4.81 2.99 5.93
CA SER A 119 3.78 2.49 6.85
C SER A 119 3.32 3.50 7.90
N ARG A 120 3.97 4.66 8.00
CA ARG A 120 3.66 5.69 8.99
C ARG A 120 2.32 6.35 8.69
N ASN A 121 1.26 5.89 9.34
CA ASN A 121 -0.11 6.36 9.17
C ASN A 121 -0.86 6.43 10.50
N THR A 122 -1.92 7.25 10.55
CA THR A 122 -2.87 7.21 11.66
C THR A 122 -3.85 6.05 11.49
N LEU A 123 -4.52 5.63 12.58
CA LEU A 123 -5.62 4.67 12.51
C LEU A 123 -6.77 5.18 11.64
N TRP A 124 -7.03 6.47 11.64
CA TRP A 124 -8.07 7.08 10.82
C TRP A 124 -7.74 6.99 9.32
N THR A 125 -6.49 7.29 8.93
CA THR A 125 -6.05 7.06 7.54
C THR A 125 -6.28 5.61 7.15
N SER A 126 -5.86 4.68 8.00
CA SER A 126 -5.99 3.23 7.74
C SER A 126 -7.45 2.78 7.64
N PHE A 127 -8.36 3.39 8.41
CA PHE A 127 -9.79 3.10 8.35
C PHE A 127 -10.47 3.68 7.10
N PHE A 128 -10.12 4.89 6.71
CA PHE A 128 -10.72 5.57 5.56
C PHE A 128 -10.02 5.29 4.22
N ILE A 129 -8.93 4.54 4.25
CA ILE A 129 -8.23 4.16 3.02
C ILE A 129 -9.09 3.20 2.20
N VAL A 130 -9.23 3.50 0.92
CA VAL A 130 -10.10 2.74 0.00
C VAL A 130 -9.72 1.25 -0.04
N TYR A 131 -8.46 0.92 0.09
CA TYR A 131 -7.96 -0.45 0.04
C TYR A 131 -8.54 -1.37 1.13
N LEU A 132 -8.82 -0.81 2.35
CA LEU A 132 -9.42 -1.59 3.42
C LEU A 132 -10.77 -2.20 3.00
N TRP A 133 -11.54 -1.47 2.20
CA TRP A 133 -12.89 -1.83 1.82
C TRP A 133 -12.97 -2.51 0.46
N ILE A 134 -12.31 -1.95 -0.54
CA ILE A 134 -12.47 -2.37 -1.93
C ILE A 134 -11.76 -3.71 -2.23
N HIS A 135 -10.58 -3.96 -1.64
CA HIS A 135 -9.89 -5.24 -1.89
C HIS A 135 -10.68 -6.44 -1.37
N PRO A 136 -11.18 -6.46 -0.12
CA PRO A 136 -12.02 -7.57 0.34
C PRO A 136 -13.31 -7.73 -0.47
N LEU A 137 -13.93 -6.63 -0.94
CA LEU A 137 -15.11 -6.70 -1.80
C LEU A 137 -14.81 -7.47 -3.09
N PHE A 138 -13.77 -7.08 -3.83
CA PHE A 138 -13.46 -7.77 -5.09
C PHE A 138 -12.92 -9.19 -4.87
N LEU A 139 -12.18 -9.44 -3.77
CA LEU A 139 -11.78 -10.80 -3.40
C LEU A 139 -12.99 -11.69 -3.10
N TYR A 140 -14.05 -11.12 -2.55
CA TYR A 140 -15.30 -11.82 -2.28
C TYR A 140 -16.10 -12.08 -3.57
N LEU A 141 -16.20 -11.07 -4.45
CA LEU A 141 -17.00 -11.15 -5.67
C LEU A 141 -16.36 -12.02 -6.78
N LEU A 142 -15.03 -12.03 -6.87
CA LEU A 142 -14.34 -12.70 -7.97
C LEU A 142 -14.37 -14.23 -7.82
N GLN A 143 -14.76 -14.91 -8.88
CA GLN A 143 -14.68 -16.37 -8.98
C GLN A 143 -13.21 -16.84 -8.97
N GLU A 144 -12.31 -16.08 -9.61
CA GLU A 144 -10.89 -16.41 -9.75
C GLU A 144 -10.02 -15.19 -9.35
N PRO A 145 -9.69 -15.02 -8.05
CA PRO A 145 -9.05 -13.80 -7.55
C PRO A 145 -7.54 -13.72 -7.78
N ARG A 146 -6.86 -14.77 -8.24
CA ARG A 146 -5.38 -14.82 -8.32
C ARG A 146 -4.75 -13.68 -9.14
N TRP A 147 -5.39 -13.30 -10.26
CA TRP A 147 -4.89 -12.21 -11.10
C TRP A 147 -5.12 -10.83 -10.48
N TYR A 148 -6.22 -10.69 -9.78
CA TYR A 148 -6.50 -9.51 -8.96
C TYR A 148 -5.45 -9.36 -7.83
N ILE A 149 -5.12 -10.47 -7.13
CA ILE A 149 -4.08 -10.51 -6.09
C ILE A 149 -2.70 -10.17 -6.67
N LEU A 150 -2.41 -10.60 -7.90
CA LEU A 150 -1.17 -10.22 -8.58
C LEU A 150 -1.09 -8.70 -8.77
N GLY A 151 -2.18 -8.08 -9.23
CA GLY A 151 -2.24 -6.62 -9.39
C GLY A 151 -2.03 -5.88 -8.06
N ILE A 152 -2.74 -6.28 -6.98
CA ILE A 152 -2.49 -5.75 -5.62
C ILE A 152 -1.02 -5.86 -5.23
N SER A 153 -0.42 -7.04 -5.46
CA SER A 153 0.97 -7.29 -5.06
C SER A 153 1.96 -6.40 -5.81
N LEU A 154 1.71 -6.14 -7.09
CA LEU A 154 2.55 -5.26 -7.90
C LEU A 154 2.36 -3.78 -7.53
N SER A 155 1.11 -3.30 -7.33
CA SER A 155 0.85 -1.93 -6.82
C SER A 155 1.55 -1.70 -5.49
N SER A 156 1.42 -2.63 -4.55
CA SER A 156 2.08 -2.52 -3.23
C SER A 156 3.61 -2.53 -3.35
N ALA A 157 4.17 -3.35 -4.24
CA ALA A 157 5.62 -3.38 -4.47
C ALA A 157 6.13 -2.06 -5.08
N LEU A 158 5.38 -1.47 -6.02
CA LEU A 158 5.69 -0.16 -6.58
C LEU A 158 5.57 0.95 -5.54
N ASP A 159 4.58 0.89 -4.68
CA ASP A 159 4.40 1.85 -3.60
C ASP A 159 5.56 1.81 -2.60
N LEU A 160 5.99 0.63 -2.17
CA LEU A 160 7.19 0.45 -1.36
C LEU A 160 8.44 1.02 -2.04
N TRP A 161 8.60 0.79 -3.35
CA TRP A 161 9.73 1.33 -4.09
C TRP A 161 9.68 2.86 -4.17
N ARG A 162 8.53 3.47 -4.44
CA ARG A 162 8.35 4.93 -4.51
C ARG A 162 8.70 5.62 -3.18
N HIS A 163 8.44 4.96 -2.07
CA HIS A 163 8.79 5.44 -0.74
C HIS A 163 10.20 5.02 -0.29
N SER A 164 10.90 4.21 -1.09
CA SER A 164 12.26 3.81 -0.77
C SER A 164 13.27 4.87 -1.19
N ASN A 165 14.44 4.81 -0.57
CA ASN A 165 15.58 5.65 -0.93
C ASN A 165 16.38 5.11 -2.13
N PHE A 166 15.89 4.04 -2.75
CA PHE A 166 16.53 3.41 -3.89
C PHE A 166 16.05 4.00 -5.21
N THR A 167 16.95 4.71 -5.90
CA THR A 167 16.70 5.32 -7.21
C THR A 167 17.53 4.61 -8.29
N PRO A 168 16.99 3.59 -8.98
CA PRO A 168 17.71 2.93 -10.07
C PRO A 168 17.91 3.89 -11.26
N LYS A 169 19.00 3.70 -12.00
CA LYS A 169 19.23 4.44 -13.24
C LYS A 169 18.31 3.90 -14.35
N LEU A 170 17.08 4.37 -14.38
CA LEU A 170 16.12 4.03 -15.42
C LEU A 170 16.08 5.10 -16.50
N ASN A 171 15.66 4.71 -17.73
CA ASN A 171 15.33 5.67 -18.76
C ASN A 171 14.25 6.63 -18.24
N SER A 172 14.38 7.92 -18.57
CA SER A 172 13.48 8.97 -18.09
C SER A 172 11.99 8.69 -18.38
N TRP A 173 11.69 8.03 -19.51
CA TRP A 173 10.32 7.63 -19.85
C TRP A 173 9.81 6.53 -18.93
N VAL A 174 10.59 5.48 -18.70
CA VAL A 174 10.24 4.38 -17.78
C VAL A 174 10.05 4.91 -16.37
N TYR A 175 10.92 5.82 -15.93
CA TYR A 175 10.80 6.45 -14.61
C TYR A 175 9.50 7.24 -14.47
N ARG A 176 9.11 8.02 -15.50
CA ARG A 176 7.84 8.78 -15.51
C ARG A 176 6.61 7.87 -15.48
N CYS A 177 6.66 6.71 -16.13
CA CYS A 177 5.55 5.74 -16.08
C CYS A 177 5.41 5.05 -14.72
N LEU A 178 6.53 4.76 -14.04
CA LEU A 178 6.54 4.03 -12.77
C LEU A 178 6.45 4.95 -11.54
N SER A 179 6.84 6.20 -11.66
CA SER A 179 6.83 7.20 -10.58
C SER A 179 6.18 8.51 -11.05
N PRO A 180 4.91 8.48 -11.44
CA PRO A 180 4.21 9.64 -12.01
C PRO A 180 3.85 10.72 -11.01
N TRP A 181 4.02 10.47 -9.71
CA TRP A 181 3.51 11.31 -8.62
C TRP A 181 4.59 11.77 -7.66
#